data_1f83d534b033d671573a8cd031f7db65
#
_entry.id   1f83d534b033d671573a8cd031f7db65
#
_cell.length_a   1.000
_cell.length_b   1.000
_cell.length_c   1.000
_cell.angle_alpha   90.00
_cell.angle_beta   90.00
_cell.angle_gamma   90.00
#
_symmetry.space_group_name_H-M   'P 1'
#
loop_
_entity.id
_entity.type
_entity.pdbx_description
1 polymer ?
#
loop_
_entity_poly.entity_id
_entity_poly.type
_entity_poly.pdbx_seq_one_letter_code
_entity_poly.pdbx_strand_id
1 'polypeptide(L)'
;MVIVKHNVLKNSENKNLFGFNFIENNLDKAITEDSDRALIERMLVLLQDAKAEEIVLIDTHERSSLADYLLICEGRSQLHCRGIAENIEYNLKQEGELSLGMEGEREGNWVLLDYGNIILHIFHPEIRRYYRLEELYEQRPDENNTQNLSLPNKK
;
A
#
# COMPACT_ATOMS: atom_id res chain seq x y z
N MET A 1 -1.30 2.63 -14.82
CA MET A 1 -1.20 2.48 -13.36
C MET A 1 -2.60 2.42 -12.78
N VAL A 2 -2.90 1.40 -12.01
CA VAL A 2 -4.18 1.27 -11.31
C VAL A 2 -3.95 1.56 -9.83
N ILE A 3 -4.64 2.57 -9.30
CA ILE A 3 -4.70 2.86 -7.88
C ILE A 3 -6.06 2.41 -7.38
N VAL A 4 -6.08 1.45 -6.48
CA VAL A 4 -7.30 1.01 -5.83
C VAL A 4 -7.35 1.65 -4.45
N LYS A 5 -8.22 2.64 -4.30
CA LYS A 5 -8.47 3.27 -3.00
C LYS A 5 -9.61 2.53 -2.30
N HIS A 6 -9.31 1.96 -1.18
CA HIS A 6 -10.34 1.39 -0.31
C HIS A 6 -10.67 2.41 0.79
N ASN A 7 -11.73 3.15 0.57
CA ASN A 7 -12.35 3.91 1.64
C ASN A 7 -13.11 2.91 2.53
N VAL A 8 -12.59 2.69 3.72
CA VAL A 8 -13.35 2.00 4.75
C VAL A 8 -14.62 2.81 4.99
N LEU A 9 -15.73 2.35 4.42
CA LEU A 9 -17.03 2.92 4.71
C LEU A 9 -17.26 2.84 6.22
N LYS A 10 -17.33 3.99 6.85
CA LYS A 10 -17.50 4.15 8.31
C LYS A 10 -18.85 3.64 8.84
N ASN A 11 -19.64 2.99 8.04
CA ASN A 11 -20.94 2.47 8.43
C ASN A 11 -20.89 1.00 8.79
N SER A 12 -21.12 0.75 10.05
CA SER A 12 -20.94 -0.53 10.76
C SER A 12 -21.89 -1.68 10.35
N GLU A 13 -22.82 -1.51 9.43
CA GLU A 13 -23.87 -2.50 9.19
C GLU A 13 -23.83 -3.22 7.84
N ASN A 14 -23.03 -2.78 6.86
CA ASN A 14 -22.89 -3.41 5.54
C ASN A 14 -21.44 -3.56 5.08
N LYS A 15 -20.58 -3.98 5.98
CA LYS A 15 -19.11 -4.00 5.78
C LYS A 15 -18.62 -4.99 4.72
N ASN A 16 -19.42 -5.94 4.28
CA ASN A 16 -18.87 -7.12 3.60
C ASN A 16 -19.18 -7.26 2.12
N LEU A 17 -20.18 -6.57 1.54
CA LEU A 17 -20.53 -6.83 0.15
C LEU A 17 -20.03 -5.79 -0.85
N PHE A 18 -20.14 -4.52 -0.56
CA PHE A 18 -19.83 -3.47 -1.55
C PHE A 18 -18.34 -3.11 -1.63
N GLY A 19 -17.65 -3.06 -0.50
CA GLY A 19 -16.22 -2.75 -0.45
C GLY A 19 -15.37 -3.89 -1.03
N PHE A 20 -15.72 -5.12 -0.72
CA PHE A 20 -15.01 -6.33 -1.20
C PHE A 20 -15.18 -6.52 -2.71
N ASN A 21 -16.40 -6.41 -3.23
CA ASN A 21 -16.66 -6.54 -4.66
C ASN A 21 -15.98 -5.44 -5.49
N PHE A 22 -15.88 -4.23 -4.97
CA PHE A 22 -15.18 -3.14 -5.64
C PHE A 22 -13.68 -3.40 -5.69
N ILE A 23 -13.10 -3.91 -4.62
CA ILE A 23 -11.69 -4.32 -4.57
C ILE A 23 -11.44 -5.49 -5.52
N GLU A 24 -12.25 -6.54 -5.46
CA GLU A 24 -12.11 -7.72 -6.34
C GLU A 24 -12.16 -7.35 -7.82
N ASN A 25 -13.14 -6.56 -8.23
CA ASN A 25 -13.27 -6.12 -9.62
C ASN A 25 -12.11 -5.26 -10.13
N ASN A 26 -11.46 -4.53 -9.23
CA ASN A 26 -10.28 -3.73 -9.58
C ASN A 26 -8.98 -4.52 -9.46
N LEU A 27 -8.91 -5.50 -8.56
CA LEU A 27 -7.81 -6.44 -8.46
C LEU A 27 -7.66 -7.28 -9.72
N ASP A 28 -8.77 -7.76 -10.29
CA ASP A 28 -8.75 -8.52 -11.55
C ASP A 28 -8.10 -7.78 -12.72
N LYS A 29 -8.16 -6.47 -12.71
CA LYS A 29 -7.55 -5.62 -13.73
C LYS A 29 -6.10 -5.22 -13.42
N ALA A 30 -5.75 -5.18 -12.14
CA ALA A 30 -4.47 -4.67 -11.69
C ALA A 30 -3.41 -5.76 -11.52
N ILE A 31 -3.82 -6.99 -11.19
CA ILE A 31 -2.89 -8.05 -10.80
C ILE A 31 -2.97 -9.22 -11.76
N THR A 32 -1.87 -9.49 -12.44
CA THR A 32 -1.74 -10.56 -13.44
C THR A 32 -1.18 -11.87 -12.88
N GLU A 33 -0.51 -11.80 -11.74
CA GLU A 33 0.10 -12.96 -11.08
C GLU A 33 -0.82 -13.49 -9.97
N ASP A 34 -1.27 -14.72 -10.09
CA ASP A 34 -2.20 -15.34 -9.13
C ASP A 34 -1.64 -15.39 -7.69
N SER A 35 -0.33 -15.59 -7.54
CA SER A 35 0.33 -15.63 -6.23
C SER A 35 0.35 -14.28 -5.53
N ASP A 36 0.65 -13.21 -6.26
CA ASP A 36 0.66 -11.85 -5.73
C ASP A 36 -0.75 -11.39 -5.37
N ARG A 37 -1.73 -11.77 -6.20
CA ARG A 37 -3.13 -11.51 -5.94
C ARG A 37 -3.61 -12.14 -4.63
N ALA A 38 -3.32 -13.42 -4.43
CA ALA A 38 -3.71 -14.14 -3.23
C ALA A 38 -3.09 -13.51 -1.97
N LEU A 39 -1.82 -13.11 -2.04
CA LEU A 39 -1.13 -12.45 -0.93
C LEU A 39 -1.71 -11.07 -0.64
N ILE A 40 -2.00 -10.27 -1.65
CA ILE A 40 -2.62 -8.95 -1.49
C ILE A 40 -4.03 -9.08 -0.88
N GLU A 41 -4.85 -10.00 -1.38
CA GLU A 41 -6.18 -10.25 -0.82
C GLU A 41 -6.11 -10.63 0.66
N ARG A 42 -5.15 -11.48 1.01
CA ARG A 42 -4.93 -11.88 2.41
C ARG A 42 -4.46 -10.71 3.27
N MET A 43 -3.54 -9.90 2.78
CA MET A 43 -3.11 -8.68 3.47
C MET A 43 -4.26 -7.72 3.71
N LEU A 44 -5.13 -7.51 2.71
CA LEU A 44 -6.29 -6.62 2.84
C LEU A 44 -7.24 -7.08 3.95
N VAL A 45 -7.50 -8.37 4.05
CA VAL A 45 -8.32 -8.92 5.14
C VAL A 45 -7.68 -8.67 6.50
N LEU A 46 -6.39 -8.95 6.63
CA LEU A 46 -5.64 -8.74 7.87
C LEU A 46 -5.56 -7.27 8.27
N LEU A 47 -5.36 -6.37 7.30
CA LEU A 47 -5.35 -4.94 7.54
C LEU A 47 -6.70 -4.42 8.05
N GLN A 48 -7.79 -4.89 7.46
CA GLN A 48 -9.14 -4.56 7.94
C GLN A 48 -9.38 -5.08 9.36
N ASP A 49 -9.00 -6.31 9.65
CA ASP A 49 -9.13 -6.91 10.97
C ASP A 49 -8.31 -6.14 12.02
N ALA A 50 -7.15 -5.63 11.65
CA ALA A 50 -6.28 -4.81 12.48
C ALA A 50 -6.71 -3.33 12.55
N LYS A 51 -7.83 -2.95 11.94
CA LYS A 51 -8.36 -1.59 11.90
C LYS A 51 -7.46 -0.56 11.21
N ALA A 52 -6.67 -0.99 10.24
CA ALA A 52 -5.93 -0.08 9.38
C ALA A 52 -6.90 0.81 8.59
N GLU A 53 -6.51 2.06 8.38
CA GLU A 53 -7.33 3.07 7.70
C GLU A 53 -6.68 3.51 6.39
N GLU A 54 -7.47 4.12 5.51
CA GLU A 54 -7.01 4.72 4.25
C GLU A 54 -6.10 3.79 3.42
N ILE A 55 -6.56 2.57 3.18
CA ILE A 55 -5.80 1.54 2.46
C ILE A 55 -5.80 1.85 0.96
N VAL A 56 -4.60 1.88 0.38
CA VAL A 56 -4.37 2.13 -1.06
C VAL A 56 -3.44 1.07 -1.61
N LEU A 57 -3.82 0.46 -2.73
CA LEU A 57 -2.97 -0.43 -3.52
C LEU A 57 -2.50 0.29 -4.79
N ILE A 58 -1.21 0.29 -5.04
CA ILE A 58 -0.58 0.91 -6.20
C ILE A 58 0.18 -0.16 -7.00
N ASP A 59 -0.13 -0.28 -8.27
CA ASP A 59 0.67 -1.04 -9.22
C ASP A 59 1.90 -0.23 -9.63
N THR A 60 3.08 -0.76 -9.35
CA THR A 60 4.36 -0.10 -9.61
C THR A 60 5.24 -0.83 -10.62
N HIS A 61 4.71 -1.84 -11.33
CA HIS A 61 5.47 -2.66 -12.28
C HIS A 61 6.31 -1.85 -13.27
N GLU A 62 5.74 -0.79 -13.82
CA GLU A 62 6.40 0.01 -14.85
C GLU A 62 7.26 1.16 -14.30
N ARG A 63 7.21 1.40 -12.98
CA ARG A 63 7.79 2.59 -12.35
C ARG A 63 8.82 2.32 -11.27
N SER A 64 8.85 1.11 -10.76
CA SER A 64 9.77 0.73 -9.69
C SER A 64 10.45 -0.60 -10.03
N SER A 65 11.75 -0.63 -9.81
CA SER A 65 12.53 -1.86 -9.84
C SER A 65 12.55 -2.57 -8.47
N LEU A 66 11.98 -1.96 -7.43
CA LEU A 66 12.02 -2.47 -6.06
C LEU A 66 10.87 -3.42 -5.75
N ALA A 67 9.68 -3.12 -6.25
CA ALA A 67 8.48 -3.92 -6.03
C ALA A 67 7.49 -3.74 -7.18
N ASP A 68 6.63 -4.73 -7.37
CA ASP A 68 5.55 -4.68 -8.35
C ASP A 68 4.30 -4.00 -7.81
N TYR A 69 4.09 -4.08 -6.49
CA TYR A 69 2.95 -3.49 -5.80
C TYR A 69 3.37 -2.80 -4.51
N LEU A 70 2.77 -1.65 -4.25
CA LEU A 70 2.80 -0.99 -2.95
C LEU A 70 1.40 -1.05 -2.32
N LEU A 71 1.34 -1.47 -1.09
CA LEU A 71 0.15 -1.41 -0.27
C LEU A 71 0.42 -0.39 0.84
N ILE A 72 -0.41 0.64 0.93
CA ILE A 72 -0.21 1.77 1.85
C ILE A 72 -1.44 1.91 2.73
N CYS A 73 -1.25 2.08 4.01
CA CYS A 73 -2.33 2.32 4.98
C CYS A 73 -1.87 3.19 6.14
N GLU A 74 -2.80 3.50 7.02
CA GLU A 74 -2.59 4.28 8.23
C GLU A 74 -2.96 3.50 9.49
N GLY A 75 -2.20 3.75 10.55
CA GLY A 75 -2.58 3.46 11.93
C GLY A 75 -2.87 4.75 12.69
N ARG A 76 -3.74 4.72 13.68
CA ARG A 76 -4.18 5.91 14.45
C ARG A 76 -3.09 6.47 15.36
N SER A 77 -2.12 5.67 15.71
CA SER A 77 -1.01 6.00 16.60
C SER A 77 0.23 5.21 16.22
N GLN A 78 1.38 5.61 16.75
CA GLN A 78 2.61 4.84 16.61
C GLN A 78 2.47 3.39 17.10
N LEU A 79 1.82 3.21 18.25
CA LEU A 79 1.54 1.89 18.79
C LEU A 79 0.62 1.07 17.87
N HIS A 80 -0.40 1.70 17.29
CA HIS A 80 -1.30 1.04 16.35
C HIS A 80 -0.57 0.64 15.07
N CYS A 81 0.29 1.50 14.52
CA CYS A 81 1.11 1.16 13.34
C CYS A 81 1.99 -0.07 13.61
N ARG A 82 2.66 -0.12 14.75
CA ARG A 82 3.44 -1.30 15.16
C ARG A 82 2.58 -2.54 15.30
N GLY A 83 1.43 -2.39 15.96
CA GLY A 83 0.49 -3.50 16.15
C GLY A 83 -0.05 -4.06 14.83
N ILE A 84 -0.36 -3.21 13.86
CA ILE A 84 -0.75 -3.63 12.51
C ILE A 84 0.38 -4.45 11.86
N ALA A 85 1.61 -3.93 11.87
CA ALA A 85 2.75 -4.60 11.27
C ALA A 85 3.04 -5.97 11.89
N GLU A 86 3.07 -6.04 13.20
CA GLU A 86 3.30 -7.28 13.94
C GLU A 86 2.19 -8.32 13.68
N ASN A 87 0.94 -7.87 13.63
CA ASN A 87 -0.21 -8.72 13.33
C ASN A 87 -0.13 -9.31 11.92
N ILE A 88 0.17 -8.48 10.92
CA ILE A 88 0.35 -8.92 9.53
C ILE A 88 1.48 -9.94 9.43
N GLU A 89 2.65 -9.62 9.96
CA GLU A 89 3.82 -10.50 9.91
C GLU A 89 3.55 -11.84 10.60
N TYR A 90 2.97 -11.81 11.78
CA TYR A 90 2.64 -13.02 12.52
C TYR A 90 1.65 -13.92 11.77
N ASN A 91 0.54 -13.38 11.30
CA ASN A 91 -0.48 -14.17 10.60
C ASN A 91 0.01 -14.73 9.27
N LEU A 92 0.71 -13.93 8.47
CA LEU A 92 1.25 -14.40 7.20
C LEU A 92 2.33 -15.46 7.39
N LYS A 93 3.15 -15.34 8.42
CA LYS A 93 4.14 -16.37 8.78
C LYS A 93 3.49 -17.70 9.11
N GLN A 94 2.35 -17.70 9.83
CA GLN A 94 1.60 -18.93 10.12
C GLN A 94 1.06 -19.58 8.85
N GLU A 95 0.83 -18.80 7.80
CA GLU A 95 0.35 -19.26 6.49
C GLU A 95 1.49 -19.63 5.53
N GLY A 96 2.75 -19.53 5.97
CA GLY A 96 3.92 -19.86 5.18
C GLY A 96 4.50 -18.71 4.37
N GLU A 97 3.95 -17.49 4.51
CA GLU A 97 4.45 -16.28 3.87
C GLU A 97 5.42 -15.55 4.78
N LEU A 98 6.69 -15.56 4.43
CA LEU A 98 7.74 -14.94 5.22
C LEU A 98 8.10 -13.56 4.67
N SER A 99 8.14 -12.55 5.55
CA SER A 99 8.69 -11.25 5.18
C SER A 99 10.20 -11.35 4.96
N LEU A 100 10.71 -10.57 4.02
CA LEU A 100 12.15 -10.38 3.81
C LEU A 100 12.77 -9.44 4.85
N GLY A 101 11.95 -8.63 5.49
CA GLY A 101 12.35 -7.71 6.53
C GLY A 101 11.22 -6.77 6.98
N MET A 102 11.41 -6.21 8.15
CA MET A 102 10.57 -5.16 8.72
C MET A 102 11.46 -4.00 9.14
N GLU A 103 11.07 -2.78 8.79
CA GLU A 103 11.78 -1.56 9.14
C GLU A 103 10.84 -0.54 9.78
N GLY A 104 11.37 0.29 10.67
CA GLY A 104 10.64 1.40 11.30
C GLY A 104 9.72 1.01 12.45
N GLU A 105 9.65 -0.28 12.82
CA GLU A 105 8.75 -0.76 13.88
C GLU A 105 9.06 -0.16 15.25
N ARG A 106 10.30 0.23 15.48
CA ARG A 106 10.73 0.77 16.77
C ARG A 106 10.07 2.12 17.08
N GLU A 107 10.04 3.02 16.11
CA GLU A 107 9.40 4.32 16.25
C GLU A 107 7.90 4.28 15.97
N GLY A 108 7.47 3.46 15.01
CA GLY A 108 6.07 3.31 14.64
C GLY A 108 5.49 4.45 13.82
N ASN A 109 6.31 5.38 13.35
CA ASN A 109 5.87 6.50 12.49
C ASN A 109 5.60 6.06 11.06
N TRP A 110 6.45 5.19 10.57
CA TRP A 110 6.40 4.59 9.24
C TRP A 110 7.02 3.21 9.33
N VAL A 111 6.17 2.20 9.28
CA VAL A 111 6.60 0.80 9.33
C VAL A 111 6.49 0.21 7.92
N LEU A 112 7.56 -0.43 7.48
CA LEU A 112 7.66 -1.09 6.19
C LEU A 112 7.81 -2.59 6.39
N LEU A 113 6.99 -3.37 5.69
CA LEU A 113 7.11 -4.83 5.57
C LEU A 113 7.41 -5.18 4.13
N ASP A 114 8.52 -5.88 3.91
CA ASP A 114 8.97 -6.31 2.59
C ASP A 114 8.60 -7.78 2.34
N TYR A 115 7.78 -8.03 1.32
CA TYR A 115 7.42 -9.36 0.84
C TYR A 115 7.92 -9.64 -0.58
N GLY A 116 8.95 -8.91 -1.03
CA GLY A 116 9.52 -9.05 -2.36
C GLY A 116 8.75 -8.24 -3.41
N ASN A 117 7.80 -8.87 -4.09
CA ASN A 117 6.97 -8.18 -5.10
C ASN A 117 6.00 -7.17 -4.49
N ILE A 118 5.71 -7.29 -3.22
CA ILE A 118 4.76 -6.45 -2.50
C ILE A 118 5.46 -5.82 -1.30
N ILE A 119 5.40 -4.51 -1.19
CA ILE A 119 5.86 -3.76 -0.02
C ILE A 119 4.66 -3.11 0.64
N LEU A 120 4.48 -3.41 1.94
CA LEU A 120 3.45 -2.80 2.76
C LEU A 120 4.03 -1.63 3.54
N HIS A 121 3.43 -0.46 3.39
CA HIS A 121 3.75 0.75 4.14
C HIS A 121 2.62 1.09 5.11
N ILE A 122 2.94 1.20 6.39
CA ILE A 122 2.00 1.56 7.45
C ILE A 122 2.47 2.87 8.05
N PHE A 123 1.68 3.92 7.89
CA PHE A 123 2.02 5.27 8.32
C PHE A 123 1.20 5.75 9.50
N HIS A 124 1.83 6.52 10.36
CA HIS A 124 1.10 7.51 11.14
C HIS A 124 0.55 8.59 10.19
N PRO A 125 -0.70 9.08 10.36
CA PRO A 125 -1.33 9.98 9.39
C PRO A 125 -0.54 11.26 9.09
N GLU A 126 0.11 11.85 10.09
CA GLU A 126 0.93 13.06 9.89
C GLU A 126 2.16 12.78 9.02
N ILE A 127 2.78 11.62 9.18
CA ILE A 127 3.95 11.23 8.41
C ILE A 127 3.56 10.92 6.97
N ARG A 128 2.42 10.26 6.74
CA ARG A 128 1.88 10.04 5.40
C ARG A 128 1.65 11.33 4.65
N ARG A 129 1.02 12.31 5.30
CA ARG A 129 0.78 13.63 4.71
C ARG A 129 2.09 14.38 4.42
N TYR A 130 3.11 14.19 5.21
CA TYR A 130 4.41 14.81 5.01
C TYR A 130 5.15 14.23 3.80
N TYR A 131 5.25 12.91 3.70
CA TYR A 131 6.01 12.24 2.63
C TYR A 131 5.24 12.12 1.32
N ARG A 132 3.92 12.02 1.34
CA ARG A 132 3.06 11.91 0.16
C ARG A 132 3.55 10.86 -0.84
N LEU A 133 3.83 9.65 -0.35
CA LEU A 133 4.41 8.58 -1.15
C LEU A 133 3.56 8.24 -2.38
N GLU A 134 2.24 8.26 -2.25
CA GLU A 134 1.30 7.96 -3.34
C GLU A 134 1.44 8.91 -4.53
N GLU A 135 1.74 10.19 -4.27
CA GLU A 135 1.85 11.19 -5.35
C GLU A 135 3.00 10.90 -6.31
N LEU A 136 4.05 10.19 -5.85
CA LEU A 136 5.14 9.76 -6.72
C LEU A 136 4.67 8.82 -7.84
N TYR A 137 3.57 8.11 -7.61
CA TYR A 137 3.01 7.12 -8.53
C TYR A 137 1.73 7.59 -9.21
N GLU A 138 1.05 8.61 -8.69
CA GLU A 138 -0.14 9.22 -9.30
C GLU A 138 0.21 10.10 -10.48
N GLN A 139 1.34 10.76 -10.45
CA GLN A 139 1.81 11.60 -11.54
C GLN A 139 2.31 10.73 -12.69
N ARG A 140 1.48 10.58 -13.73
CA ARG A 140 2.03 10.22 -15.03
C ARG A 140 3.00 11.33 -15.42
N PRO A 141 4.22 11.04 -15.86
CA PRO A 141 4.92 12.01 -16.66
C PRO A 141 4.03 12.20 -17.88
N ASP A 142 3.37 13.35 -17.96
CA ASP A 142 2.73 13.76 -19.21
C ASP A 142 3.80 13.69 -20.28
N GLU A 143 3.58 12.89 -21.32
CA GLU A 143 4.49 12.79 -22.46
C GLU A 143 4.72 14.17 -23.11
N ASN A 144 3.87 15.14 -22.77
CA ASN A 144 3.94 16.53 -23.21
C ASN A 144 4.81 17.44 -22.32
N ASN A 145 5.30 16.99 -21.18
CA ASN A 145 6.09 17.85 -20.29
C ASN A 145 7.61 17.67 -20.41
N THR A 146 8.04 16.79 -21.30
CA THR A 146 9.46 16.67 -21.65
C THR A 146 10.00 17.87 -22.41
N GLN A 147 9.15 18.78 -22.86
CA GLN A 147 9.58 19.98 -23.61
C GLN A 147 9.95 21.16 -22.70
N ASN A 148 9.64 21.12 -21.41
CA ASN A 148 9.87 22.23 -20.50
C ASN A 148 10.99 22.01 -19.46
N LEU A 149 11.73 20.90 -19.58
CA LEU A 149 13.01 20.75 -18.90
C LEU A 149 14.15 21.33 -19.75
N SER A 150 13.96 22.55 -20.26
CA SER A 150 15.10 23.34 -20.65
C SER A 150 15.83 23.70 -19.35
N LEU A 151 16.97 23.06 -19.14
CA LEU A 151 17.94 23.47 -18.14
C LEU A 151 18.15 24.97 -18.28
N PRO A 152 18.11 25.74 -17.18
CA PRO A 152 18.47 27.14 -17.27
C PRO A 152 19.87 27.23 -17.84
N ASN A 153 20.00 27.96 -18.93
CA ASN A 153 21.27 28.26 -19.51
C ASN A 153 22.20 28.81 -18.41
N LYS A 154 23.21 28.05 -18.08
CA LYS A 154 24.32 28.57 -17.27
C LYS A 154 25.07 29.60 -18.12
N LYS A 155 24.78 30.82 -17.83
CA LYS A 155 25.73 31.86 -18.10
C LYS A 155 26.51 32.18 -16.84
#